data_822960feacdb6d65c33591f33a62dd53
#
_entry.id   822960feacdb6d65c33591f33a62dd53
#
_cell.length_a   1.000
_cell.length_b   1.000
_cell.length_c   1.000
_cell.angle_alpha   90.00
_cell.angle_beta   90.00
_cell.angle_gamma   90.00
#
_symmetry.space_group_name_H-M   'P 1'
#
loop_
_entity.id
_entity.type
_entity.pdbx_description
1 polymer ?
#
loop_
_entity_poly.entity_id
_entity_poly.type
_entity_poly.pdbx_seq_one_letter_code
_entity_poly.pdbx_strand_id
1 'polypeptide(L)'
;MSKVIFVFITSMMCMQLTYAQAKLPNIVDANATKEEKEILDLSKNKWTWMSEKNAEALNDLFAEKSVFVHMGGSWGKSQELNIIKGGGIWYKKAEVYGASVNFFGNVAILLNEIDLVAEVGGNEVVNPFMVTEVFVKENGSWKMGSLTFSKLNRPVKIK
;
A
#
# COMPACT_ATOMS: atom_id res chain seq x y z
N MET A 1 -12.74 -63.58 33.26
CA MET A 1 -13.47 -62.47 32.70
C MET A 1 -12.50 -61.33 32.52
N SER A 2 -11.95 -61.17 31.31
CA SER A 2 -10.92 -60.14 30.98
C SER A 2 -11.61 -58.90 30.43
N LYS A 3 -11.42 -57.73 31.07
CA LYS A 3 -11.95 -56.47 30.61
C LYS A 3 -10.95 -55.82 29.64
N VAL A 4 -11.32 -55.76 28.36
CA VAL A 4 -10.59 -55.03 27.34
C VAL A 4 -10.99 -53.54 27.44
N ILE A 5 -10.02 -52.71 27.82
CA ILE A 5 -10.19 -51.24 27.83
C ILE A 5 -9.80 -50.72 26.44
N PHE A 6 -10.78 -50.23 25.67
CA PHE A 6 -10.56 -49.52 24.43
C PHE A 6 -10.18 -48.06 24.75
N VAL A 7 -8.92 -47.71 24.49
CA VAL A 7 -8.45 -46.33 24.54
C VAL A 7 -8.69 -45.70 23.17
N PHE A 8 -9.67 -44.82 23.09
CA PHE A 8 -9.87 -43.94 21.92
C PHE A 8 -8.84 -42.84 21.96
N ILE A 9 -7.81 -42.90 21.12
CA ILE A 9 -6.89 -41.78 20.86
C ILE A 9 -7.54 -40.90 19.79
N THR A 10 -8.18 -39.83 20.20
CA THR A 10 -8.64 -38.76 19.31
C THR A 10 -7.43 -37.92 18.89
N SER A 11 -6.89 -38.22 17.71
CA SER A 11 -5.89 -37.37 17.04
C SER A 11 -6.54 -36.05 16.64
N MET A 12 -6.29 -35.01 17.43
CA MET A 12 -6.67 -33.64 17.12
C MET A 12 -5.69 -33.09 16.08
N MET A 13 -6.03 -33.26 14.81
CA MET A 13 -5.26 -32.74 13.68
C MET A 13 -5.41 -31.22 13.67
N CYS A 14 -4.45 -30.52 14.30
CA CYS A 14 -4.31 -29.06 14.16
C CYS A 14 -4.03 -28.74 12.70
N MET A 15 -5.06 -28.37 11.95
CA MET A 15 -4.91 -27.73 10.65
C MET A 15 -4.28 -26.35 10.88
N GLN A 16 -2.96 -26.27 10.75
CA GLN A 16 -2.29 -24.98 10.64
C GLN A 16 -2.69 -24.38 9.29
N LEU A 17 -3.63 -23.44 9.30
CA LEU A 17 -3.89 -22.55 8.19
C LEU A 17 -2.64 -21.69 7.98
N THR A 18 -1.71 -22.18 7.16
CA THR A 18 -0.67 -21.34 6.60
C THR A 18 -1.35 -20.37 5.65
N TYR A 19 -1.61 -19.15 6.12
CA TYR A 19 -1.93 -18.04 5.22
C TYR A 19 -0.70 -17.83 4.34
N ALA A 20 -0.70 -18.43 3.15
CA ALA A 20 0.25 -18.06 2.12
C ALA A 20 0.03 -16.58 1.83
N GLN A 21 0.96 -15.73 2.28
CA GLN A 21 0.98 -14.35 1.83
C GLN A 21 1.04 -14.38 0.30
N ALA A 22 0.00 -13.85 -0.34
CA ALA A 22 -0.03 -13.76 -1.78
C ALA A 22 1.21 -12.98 -2.22
N LYS A 23 2.14 -13.68 -2.88
CA LYS A 23 3.27 -13.03 -3.54
C LYS A 23 2.69 -12.06 -4.55
N LEU A 24 3.15 -10.80 -4.54
CA LEU A 24 2.73 -9.82 -5.52
C LEU A 24 2.80 -10.44 -6.93
N PRO A 25 1.68 -10.55 -7.67
CA PRO A 25 1.73 -10.98 -9.05
C PRO A 25 2.52 -9.93 -9.84
N ASN A 26 3.41 -10.35 -10.72
CA ASN A 26 4.14 -9.49 -11.64
C ASN A 26 4.91 -8.35 -10.95
N ILE A 27 5.92 -8.68 -10.13
CA ILE A 27 6.87 -7.67 -9.67
C ILE A 27 7.50 -7.05 -10.91
N VAL A 28 7.40 -5.74 -11.05
CA VAL A 28 8.01 -5.01 -12.16
C VAL A 28 9.52 -5.10 -12.00
N ASP A 29 10.17 -5.67 -12.99
CA ASP A 29 11.61 -5.91 -13.04
C ASP A 29 12.29 -4.98 -14.07
N ALA A 30 13.53 -5.31 -14.44
CA ALA A 30 14.32 -4.58 -15.43
C ALA A 30 13.66 -4.50 -16.82
N ASN A 31 12.67 -5.34 -17.13
CA ASN A 31 11.96 -5.42 -18.41
C ASN A 31 10.66 -4.61 -18.42
N ALA A 32 10.40 -3.75 -17.43
CA ALA A 32 9.23 -2.90 -17.37
C ALA A 32 9.03 -2.11 -18.68
N THR A 33 7.81 -2.12 -19.18
CA THR A 33 7.40 -1.30 -20.32
C THR A 33 7.56 0.19 -20.01
N LYS A 34 7.55 1.05 -21.03
CA LYS A 34 7.62 2.50 -20.83
C LYS A 34 6.48 3.01 -19.95
N GLU A 35 5.27 2.49 -20.15
CA GLU A 35 4.09 2.91 -19.41
C GLU A 35 4.12 2.44 -17.96
N GLU A 36 4.60 1.22 -17.69
CA GLU A 36 4.84 0.74 -16.32
C GLU A 36 5.87 1.61 -15.59
N LYS A 37 6.97 1.99 -16.25
CA LYS A 37 7.98 2.88 -15.68
C LYS A 37 7.39 4.24 -15.35
N GLU A 38 6.52 4.80 -16.20
CA GLU A 38 5.84 6.08 -15.93
C GLU A 38 5.02 6.01 -14.63
N ILE A 39 4.23 4.94 -14.43
CA ILE A 39 3.44 4.75 -13.22
C ILE A 39 4.33 4.55 -11.98
N LEU A 40 5.41 3.77 -12.11
CA LEU A 40 6.37 3.56 -11.01
C LEU A 40 7.07 4.87 -10.60
N ASP A 41 7.46 5.69 -11.57
CA ASP A 41 8.10 6.99 -11.32
C ASP A 41 7.12 7.96 -10.65
N LEU A 42 5.85 7.98 -11.06
CA LEU A 42 4.80 8.77 -10.38
C LEU A 42 4.62 8.32 -8.93
N SER A 43 4.58 7.02 -8.66
CA SER A 43 4.48 6.47 -7.30
C SER A 43 5.70 6.85 -6.46
N LYS A 44 6.92 6.72 -7.01
CA LYS A 44 8.16 7.11 -6.33
C LYS A 44 8.17 8.60 -6.01
N ASN A 45 7.84 9.45 -6.98
CA ASN A 45 7.78 10.91 -6.80
C ASN A 45 6.73 11.29 -5.75
N LYS A 46 5.56 10.63 -5.76
CA LYS A 46 4.53 10.82 -4.74
C LYS A 46 5.10 10.60 -3.33
N TRP A 47 5.84 9.52 -3.07
CA TRP A 47 6.42 9.27 -1.76
C TRP A 47 7.43 10.35 -1.36
N THR A 48 8.23 10.83 -2.31
CA THR A 48 9.15 11.96 -2.10
C THR A 48 8.37 13.23 -1.72
N TRP A 49 7.36 13.62 -2.51
CA TRP A 49 6.55 14.80 -2.25
C TRP A 49 5.78 14.71 -0.94
N MET A 50 5.31 13.51 -0.55
CA MET A 50 4.68 13.30 0.76
C MET A 50 5.68 13.49 1.90
N SER A 51 6.92 13.02 1.76
CA SER A 51 7.95 13.19 2.78
C SER A 51 8.39 14.65 2.94
N GLU A 52 8.40 15.39 1.86
CA GLU A 52 8.74 16.83 1.80
C GLU A 52 7.55 17.73 2.14
N LYS A 53 6.35 17.17 2.34
CA LYS A 53 5.08 17.91 2.50
C LYS A 53 4.79 18.85 1.33
N ASN A 54 5.22 18.48 0.12
CA ASN A 54 5.04 19.24 -1.10
C ASN A 54 3.61 19.12 -1.62
N ALA A 55 2.69 19.85 -0.98
CA ALA A 55 1.28 19.81 -1.29
C ALA A 55 0.95 20.34 -2.70
N GLU A 56 1.80 21.17 -3.31
CA GLU A 56 1.61 21.69 -4.67
C GLU A 56 1.79 20.57 -5.71
N ALA A 57 2.91 19.85 -5.66
CA ALA A 57 3.17 18.73 -6.56
C ALA A 57 2.13 17.61 -6.38
N LEU A 58 1.72 17.34 -5.13
CA LEU A 58 0.65 16.37 -4.84
C LEU A 58 -0.71 16.81 -5.35
N ASN A 59 -1.02 18.13 -5.30
CA ASN A 59 -2.25 18.66 -5.88
C ASN A 59 -2.30 18.44 -7.39
N ASP A 60 -1.18 18.56 -8.07
CA ASP A 60 -1.10 18.31 -9.51
C ASP A 60 -1.21 16.83 -9.86
N LEU A 61 -0.70 15.95 -9.01
CA LEU A 61 -0.81 14.50 -9.19
C LEU A 61 -2.24 13.99 -8.91
N PHE A 62 -2.90 14.49 -7.85
CA PHE A 62 -4.17 13.98 -7.39
C PHE A 62 -5.31 14.41 -8.31
N ALA A 63 -6.10 13.46 -8.81
CA ALA A 63 -7.34 13.74 -9.52
C ALA A 63 -8.33 14.50 -8.61
N GLU A 64 -9.20 15.32 -9.19
CA GLU A 64 -10.15 16.15 -8.39
C GLU A 64 -11.06 15.30 -7.51
N LYS A 65 -11.48 14.12 -8.00
CA LYS A 65 -12.35 13.19 -7.28
C LYS A 65 -11.57 12.08 -6.56
N SER A 66 -10.28 12.27 -6.31
CA SER A 66 -9.46 11.24 -5.66
C SER A 66 -9.92 10.93 -4.24
N VAL A 67 -9.77 9.67 -3.84
CA VAL A 67 -10.15 9.15 -2.53
C VAL A 67 -8.94 8.50 -1.86
N PHE A 68 -8.73 8.85 -0.59
CA PHE A 68 -7.65 8.34 0.24
C PHE A 68 -8.23 7.51 1.38
N VAL A 69 -7.76 6.27 1.53
CA VAL A 69 -8.26 5.32 2.53
C VAL A 69 -7.12 4.95 3.47
N HIS A 70 -7.24 5.37 4.71
CA HIS A 70 -6.29 5.11 5.79
C HIS A 70 -6.89 4.17 6.84
N MET A 71 -6.08 3.67 7.75
CA MET A 71 -6.57 2.80 8.84
C MET A 71 -7.60 3.50 9.74
N GLY A 72 -7.52 4.82 9.88
CA GLY A 72 -8.39 5.62 10.75
C GLY A 72 -9.55 6.30 10.06
N GLY A 73 -9.66 6.22 8.74
CA GLY A 73 -10.73 6.87 7.97
C GLY A 73 -10.43 7.05 6.50
N SER A 74 -11.38 7.66 5.78
CA SER A 74 -11.24 7.96 4.37
C SER A 74 -11.74 9.38 4.07
N TRP A 75 -11.11 10.02 3.07
CA TRP A 75 -11.41 11.40 2.70
C TRP A 75 -10.98 11.71 1.27
N GLY A 76 -11.37 12.88 0.78
CA GLY A 76 -11.02 13.35 -0.56
C GLY A 76 -9.74 14.20 -0.60
N LYS A 77 -9.41 14.67 -1.81
CA LYS A 77 -8.21 15.43 -2.16
C LYS A 77 -7.90 16.58 -1.21
N SER A 78 -8.85 17.49 -1.01
CA SER A 78 -8.61 18.71 -0.21
C SER A 78 -8.21 18.37 1.23
N GLN A 79 -8.83 17.37 1.84
CA GLN A 79 -8.50 16.96 3.20
C GLN A 79 -7.14 16.29 3.27
N GLU A 80 -6.79 15.41 2.31
CA GLU A 80 -5.48 14.78 2.25
C GLU A 80 -4.35 15.81 2.13
N LEU A 81 -4.49 16.78 1.22
CA LEU A 81 -3.51 17.84 1.05
C LEU A 81 -3.34 18.70 2.32
N ASN A 82 -4.43 19.00 3.02
CA ASN A 82 -4.37 19.73 4.28
C ASN A 82 -3.69 18.93 5.40
N ILE A 83 -3.96 17.63 5.49
CA ILE A 83 -3.33 16.72 6.46
C ILE A 83 -1.82 16.65 6.21
N ILE A 84 -1.38 16.47 4.95
CA ILE A 84 0.03 16.41 4.59
C ILE A 84 0.72 17.74 4.88
N LYS A 85 0.16 18.85 4.39
CA LYS A 85 0.71 20.20 4.59
C LYS A 85 0.82 20.57 6.06
N GLY A 86 -0.19 20.26 6.85
CA GLY A 86 -0.24 20.51 8.29
C GLY A 86 0.56 19.54 9.14
N GLY A 87 1.01 18.42 8.56
CA GLY A 87 1.75 17.38 9.29
C GLY A 87 0.89 16.54 10.23
N GLY A 88 -0.43 16.53 10.06
CA GLY A 88 -1.31 15.64 10.83
C GLY A 88 -0.99 14.17 10.60
N ILE A 89 -0.58 13.84 9.38
CA ILE A 89 0.15 12.64 9.01
C ILE A 89 1.36 13.09 8.19
N TRP A 90 2.57 12.80 8.68
CA TRP A 90 3.80 13.04 7.94
C TRP A 90 4.40 11.72 7.48
N TYR A 91 4.42 11.46 6.18
CA TYR A 91 4.93 10.25 5.54
C TYR A 91 6.45 10.36 5.36
N LYS A 92 7.22 10.13 6.43
CA LYS A 92 8.67 10.42 6.49
C LYS A 92 9.48 9.59 5.50
N LYS A 93 9.17 8.28 5.39
CA LYS A 93 9.88 7.36 4.51
C LYS A 93 9.00 6.16 4.15
N ALA A 94 8.89 5.85 2.88
CA ALA A 94 8.35 4.58 2.39
C ALA A 94 9.49 3.73 1.83
N GLU A 95 9.79 2.60 2.48
CA GLU A 95 10.73 1.61 1.95
C GLU A 95 9.95 0.60 1.11
N VAL A 96 10.14 0.62 -0.22
CA VAL A 96 9.40 -0.22 -1.17
C VAL A 96 10.18 -1.51 -1.42
N TYR A 97 9.56 -2.66 -1.12
CA TYR A 97 10.16 -3.99 -1.29
C TYR A 97 9.73 -4.67 -2.58
N GLY A 98 8.65 -4.24 -3.17
CA GLY A 98 8.14 -4.74 -4.44
C GLY A 98 6.97 -3.90 -4.91
N ALA A 99 6.81 -3.84 -6.23
CA ALA A 99 5.69 -3.17 -6.88
C ALA A 99 5.19 -3.99 -8.07
N SER A 100 3.90 -3.92 -8.36
CA SER A 100 3.30 -4.46 -9.59
C SER A 100 2.32 -3.47 -10.18
N VAL A 101 2.27 -3.40 -11.50
CA VAL A 101 1.37 -2.50 -12.25
C VAL A 101 0.50 -3.33 -13.19
N ASN A 102 -0.82 -3.08 -13.19
CA ASN A 102 -1.76 -3.68 -14.11
C ASN A 102 -2.59 -2.60 -14.78
N PHE A 103 -2.76 -2.67 -16.10
CA PHE A 103 -3.51 -1.69 -16.89
C PHE A 103 -4.90 -2.21 -17.28
N PHE A 104 -5.90 -1.35 -17.19
CA PHE A 104 -7.29 -1.59 -17.58
C PHE A 104 -7.79 -0.39 -18.38
N GLY A 105 -7.45 -0.36 -19.68
CA GLY A 105 -7.72 0.80 -20.54
C GLY A 105 -7.00 2.06 -20.05
N ASN A 106 -7.76 3.08 -19.62
CA ASN A 106 -7.22 4.32 -19.08
C ASN A 106 -7.00 4.31 -17.55
N VAL A 107 -7.00 3.12 -16.94
CA VAL A 107 -6.76 2.95 -15.50
C VAL A 107 -5.52 2.08 -15.31
N ALA A 108 -4.64 2.48 -14.41
CA ALA A 108 -3.55 1.65 -13.90
C ALA A 108 -3.73 1.41 -12.40
N ILE A 109 -3.57 0.16 -11.97
CA ILE A 109 -3.56 -0.23 -10.56
C ILE A 109 -2.14 -0.64 -10.23
N LEU A 110 -1.53 0.07 -9.30
CA LEU A 110 -0.21 -0.24 -8.76
C LEU A 110 -0.35 -0.75 -7.34
N LEU A 111 0.30 -1.87 -7.04
CA LEU A 111 0.45 -2.39 -5.68
C LEU A 111 1.89 -2.22 -5.24
N ASN A 112 2.09 -1.67 -4.04
CA ASN A 112 3.40 -1.59 -3.38
C ASN A 112 3.38 -2.37 -2.08
N GLU A 113 4.35 -3.25 -1.86
CA GLU A 113 4.67 -3.74 -0.53
C GLU A 113 5.69 -2.81 0.10
N ILE A 114 5.34 -2.17 1.22
CA ILE A 114 6.20 -1.19 1.87
C ILE A 114 6.29 -1.40 3.39
N ASP A 115 7.36 -0.83 3.99
CA ASP A 115 7.33 -0.35 5.37
C ASP A 115 7.25 1.17 5.33
N LEU A 116 6.30 1.74 6.04
CA LEU A 116 6.10 3.18 6.12
C LEU A 116 6.50 3.69 7.49
N VAL A 117 7.49 4.58 7.51
CA VAL A 117 7.80 5.42 8.67
C VAL A 117 6.97 6.69 8.56
N ALA A 118 6.09 6.92 9.50
CA ALA A 118 5.24 8.10 9.52
C ALA A 118 5.18 8.70 10.93
N GLU A 119 4.86 10.00 11.00
CA GLU A 119 4.47 10.66 12.24
C GLU A 119 2.97 10.93 12.18
N VAL A 120 2.23 10.48 13.18
CA VAL A 120 0.78 10.61 13.28
C VAL A 120 0.44 11.26 14.63
N GLY A 121 -0.12 12.46 14.58
CA GLY A 121 -0.42 13.21 15.81
C GLY A 121 0.81 13.44 16.71
N GLY A 122 1.99 13.65 16.12
CA GLY A 122 3.25 13.88 16.83
C GLY A 122 3.97 12.61 17.30
N ASN A 123 3.45 11.40 16.98
CA ASN A 123 4.08 10.15 17.36
C ASN A 123 4.62 9.43 16.10
N GLU A 124 5.89 9.04 16.14
CA GLU A 124 6.48 8.24 15.07
C GLU A 124 5.97 6.80 15.15
N VAL A 125 5.54 6.28 14.03
CA VAL A 125 5.05 4.91 13.87
C VAL A 125 5.70 4.26 12.64
N VAL A 126 5.93 2.95 12.70
CA VAL A 126 6.38 2.17 11.56
C VAL A 126 5.42 1.01 11.33
N ASN A 127 4.83 0.95 10.14
CA ASN A 127 3.88 -0.09 9.80
C ASN A 127 4.17 -0.70 8.42
N PRO A 128 4.03 -2.04 8.27
CA PRO A 128 4.08 -2.71 7.00
C PRO A 128 2.72 -2.60 6.30
N PHE A 129 2.73 -2.21 5.02
CA PHE A 129 1.53 -2.08 4.21
C PHE A 129 1.65 -2.75 2.84
N MET A 130 0.51 -3.24 2.35
CA MET A 130 0.22 -3.31 0.93
C MET A 130 -0.53 -2.02 0.58
N VAL A 131 0.07 -1.19 -0.25
CA VAL A 131 -0.55 0.06 -0.71
C VAL A 131 -1.09 -0.15 -2.11
N THR A 132 -2.36 0.17 -2.30
CA THR A 132 -3.00 0.20 -3.62
C THR A 132 -3.08 1.64 -4.09
N GLU A 133 -2.50 1.90 -5.25
CA GLU A 133 -2.56 3.17 -5.96
C GLU A 133 -3.34 2.98 -7.26
N VAL A 134 -4.37 3.77 -7.46
CA VAL A 134 -5.15 3.78 -8.70
C VAL A 134 -4.84 5.05 -9.45
N PHE A 135 -4.32 4.92 -10.66
CA PHE A 135 -4.10 6.04 -11.57
C PHE A 135 -5.12 6.01 -12.70
N VAL A 136 -5.61 7.17 -13.10
CA VAL A 136 -6.53 7.36 -14.22
C VAL A 136 -5.89 8.31 -15.23
N LYS A 137 -5.94 7.96 -16.51
CA LYS A 137 -5.41 8.81 -17.57
C LYS A 137 -6.44 9.83 -17.98
N GLU A 138 -6.20 11.10 -17.64
CA GLU A 138 -7.04 12.24 -17.94
C GLU A 138 -6.29 13.19 -18.87
N ASN A 139 -6.88 13.52 -20.03
CA ASN A 139 -6.28 14.42 -21.03
C ASN A 139 -4.81 14.06 -21.39
N GLY A 140 -4.52 12.76 -21.49
CA GLY A 140 -3.19 12.26 -21.84
C GLY A 140 -2.20 12.15 -20.68
N SER A 141 -2.55 12.61 -19.48
CA SER A 141 -1.70 12.56 -18.27
C SER A 141 -2.28 11.63 -17.22
N TRP A 142 -1.42 10.90 -16.51
CA TRP A 142 -1.84 10.08 -15.39
C TRP A 142 -2.08 10.93 -14.14
N LYS A 143 -3.24 10.74 -13.50
CA LYS A 143 -3.64 11.34 -12.24
C LYS A 143 -3.95 10.25 -11.22
N MET A 144 -3.62 10.45 -9.96
CA MET A 144 -3.97 9.50 -8.91
C MET A 144 -5.43 9.65 -8.52
N GLY A 145 -6.22 8.59 -8.73
CA GLY A 145 -7.64 8.53 -8.36
C GLY A 145 -7.88 7.92 -6.98
N SER A 146 -6.97 7.07 -6.49
CA SER A 146 -7.08 6.52 -5.13
C SER A 146 -5.74 6.09 -4.57
N LEU A 147 -5.61 6.21 -3.23
CA LEU A 147 -4.51 5.66 -2.44
C LEU A 147 -5.11 4.95 -1.21
N THR A 148 -4.81 3.65 -1.07
CA THR A 148 -5.38 2.83 0.00
C THR A 148 -4.29 2.06 0.73
N PHE A 149 -4.31 2.10 2.06
CA PHE A 149 -3.36 1.43 2.95
C PHE A 149 -3.98 0.19 3.59
N SER A 150 -3.49 -1.00 3.23
CA SER A 150 -3.86 -2.27 3.85
C SER A 150 -2.72 -2.77 4.72
N LYS A 151 -2.90 -2.75 6.05
CA LYS A 151 -1.86 -3.18 6.98
C LYS A 151 -1.58 -4.67 6.80
N LEU A 152 -0.29 -5.02 6.65
CA LEU A 152 0.16 -6.40 6.52
C LEU A 152 0.39 -7.03 7.90
N ASN A 153 0.03 -8.30 8.03
CA ASN A 153 0.30 -9.09 9.23
C ASN A 153 1.68 -9.76 9.14
N ARG A 154 2.73 -8.95 9.06
CA ARG A 154 4.13 -9.37 9.08
C ARG A 154 4.97 -8.40 9.91
N PRO A 155 6.17 -8.82 10.38
CA PRO A 155 7.12 -7.90 11.00
C PRO A 155 7.56 -6.79 10.04
N VAL A 156 7.94 -5.65 10.60
CA VAL A 156 8.66 -4.58 9.90
C VAL A 156 10.03 -5.10 9.46
N LYS A 157 10.43 -4.77 8.23
CA LYS A 157 11.72 -5.19 7.63
C LYS A 157 12.78 -4.08 7.68
N ILE A 158 12.35 -2.81 7.74
CA ILE A 158 13.27 -1.66 7.85
C ILE A 158 14.07 -1.75 9.15
N LYS A 159 15.38 -1.48 9.06
CA LYS A 159 16.32 -1.50 10.18
C LYS A 159 16.69 -0.10 10.61
#